data_95c04e143f87101172195c8b988d0fd2
#
_entry.id   95c04e143f87101172195c8b988d0fd2
#
_cell.length_a   1.000
_cell.length_b   1.000
_cell.length_c   1.000
_cell.angle_alpha   90.00
_cell.angle_beta   90.00
_cell.angle_gamma   90.00
#
_symmetry.space_group_name_H-M   'P 1'
#
loop_
_entity.id
_entity.type
_entity.pdbx_description
1 polymer ?
#
loop_
_entity_poly.entity_id
_entity_poly.type
_entity_poly.pdbx_seq_one_letter_code
_entity_poly.pdbx_strand_id
1 'polypeptide(L)'
;MPNITGGAGEILVVMDQFNWDNSAGEMLQDILKEELPGLPQSEPLFDVIQITAASFDSFYKFHRSIVMTSIDSNLEPRVRFRENIWAKPQIMVQLEAPSSSALHTLIRENEARIQSFLVQYDRDRLMATYLDSKDPAIQKELSAHHQVRLAIPRGYNLDFSKDEYSSVSIEA
;
A
#
# COMPACT_ATOMS: atom_id res chain seq x y z
N MET A 1 2.69 -20.33 -5.43
CA MET A 1 2.93 -19.30 -4.42
C MET A 1 1.61 -19.00 -3.74
N PRO A 2 1.53 -18.91 -2.41
CA PRO A 2 0.29 -18.61 -1.72
C PRO A 2 -0.20 -17.19 -2.02
N ASN A 3 -1.47 -16.92 -1.70
CA ASN A 3 -2.04 -15.57 -1.79
C ASN A 3 -1.51 -14.70 -0.65
N ILE A 4 -1.56 -13.37 -0.88
CA ILE A 4 -1.25 -12.38 0.14
C ILE A 4 -2.31 -12.34 1.24
N THR A 5 -1.90 -11.89 2.43
CA THR A 5 -2.75 -11.57 3.58
C THR A 5 -2.69 -10.07 3.89
N GLY A 6 -3.54 -9.60 4.80
CA GLY A 6 -3.68 -8.18 5.16
C GLY A 6 -4.69 -7.42 4.31
N GLY A 7 -5.20 -6.31 4.85
CA GLY A 7 -6.18 -5.41 4.24
C GLY A 7 -5.56 -4.48 3.17
N ALA A 8 -6.41 -3.85 2.34
CA ALA A 8 -5.99 -2.75 1.49
C ALA A 8 -5.49 -1.58 2.35
N GLY A 9 -4.41 -0.91 1.92
CA GLY A 9 -3.79 0.15 2.71
C GLY A 9 -2.97 -0.31 3.92
N GLU A 10 -2.87 -1.61 4.21
CA GLU A 10 -2.13 -2.14 5.35
C GLU A 10 -0.66 -2.40 4.99
N ILE A 11 0.25 -1.92 5.84
CA ILE A 11 1.70 -2.14 5.70
C ILE A 11 2.26 -2.77 6.99
N LEU A 12 2.99 -3.86 6.81
CA LEU A 12 3.77 -4.48 7.87
C LEU A 12 5.19 -3.91 7.88
N VAL A 13 5.58 -3.28 8.99
CA VAL A 13 6.94 -2.81 9.23
C VAL A 13 7.66 -3.76 10.17
N VAL A 14 8.76 -4.35 9.70
CA VAL A 14 9.64 -5.21 10.48
C VAL A 14 10.85 -4.38 10.90
N MET A 15 10.84 -3.89 12.13
CA MET A 15 11.87 -3.02 12.72
C MET A 15 11.96 -3.31 14.21
N ASP A 16 13.17 -3.28 14.78
CA ASP A 16 13.31 -3.41 16.23
C ASP A 16 12.71 -2.20 16.96
N GLN A 17 12.25 -2.42 18.19
CA GLN A 17 11.51 -1.41 18.93
C GLN A 17 12.33 -0.14 19.20
N PHE A 18 13.62 -0.28 19.48
CA PHE A 18 14.48 0.88 19.72
C PHE A 18 14.52 1.82 18.51
N ASN A 19 14.74 1.27 17.31
CA ASN A 19 14.77 2.10 16.10
C ASN A 19 13.40 2.63 15.70
N TRP A 20 12.32 1.89 16.00
CA TRP A 20 10.94 2.33 15.76
C TRP A 20 10.55 3.56 16.58
N ASP A 21 11.00 3.61 17.84
CA ASP A 21 10.71 4.70 18.79
C ASP A 21 11.69 5.88 18.68
N ASN A 22 12.60 5.85 17.71
CA ASN A 22 13.61 6.88 17.49
C ASN A 22 13.58 7.39 16.04
N SER A 23 14.50 8.32 15.73
CA SER A 23 14.47 9.13 14.51
C SER A 23 14.28 8.36 13.19
N ALA A 24 14.81 7.15 13.07
CA ALA A 24 14.62 6.36 11.86
C ALA A 24 13.18 5.82 11.74
N GLY A 25 12.60 5.38 12.84
CA GLY A 25 11.20 4.93 12.90
C GLY A 25 10.22 6.08 12.79
N GLU A 26 10.48 7.22 13.44
CA GLU A 26 9.68 8.45 13.31
C GLU A 26 9.61 8.89 11.85
N MET A 27 10.76 8.99 11.17
CA MET A 27 10.81 9.33 9.74
C MET A 27 10.00 8.35 8.87
N LEU A 28 10.09 7.06 9.14
CA LEU A 28 9.32 6.06 8.40
C LEU A 28 7.82 6.17 8.69
N GLN A 29 7.44 6.46 9.92
CA GLN A 29 6.04 6.71 10.31
C GLN A 29 5.48 7.95 9.60
N ASP A 30 6.24 9.04 9.52
CA ASP A 30 5.83 10.27 8.83
C ASP A 30 5.54 9.98 7.35
N ILE A 31 6.40 9.20 6.68
CA ILE A 31 6.21 8.79 5.28
C ILE A 31 4.97 7.91 5.09
N LEU A 32 4.78 6.94 5.97
CA LEU A 32 3.72 5.94 5.82
C LEU A 32 2.36 6.45 6.30
N LYS A 33 2.33 7.37 7.27
CA LYS A 33 1.11 7.95 7.84
C LYS A 33 0.83 9.37 7.37
N GLU A 34 1.49 9.81 6.29
CA GLU A 34 1.16 11.10 5.68
C GLU A 34 -0.34 11.20 5.42
N GLU A 35 -0.92 12.35 5.72
CA GLU A 35 -2.35 12.57 5.57
C GLU A 35 -2.76 12.70 4.10
N LEU A 36 -3.83 12.01 3.73
CA LEU A 36 -4.40 12.11 2.38
C LEU A 36 -5.02 13.51 2.19
N PRO A 37 -4.52 14.29 1.23
CA PRO A 37 -5.03 15.64 1.00
C PRO A 37 -6.47 15.63 0.45
N GLY A 38 -7.28 16.56 0.92
CA GLY A 38 -8.63 16.81 0.38
C GLY A 38 -9.75 15.96 0.99
N LEU A 39 -9.48 15.13 1.98
CA LEU A 39 -10.51 14.43 2.73
C LEU A 39 -11.11 15.34 3.82
N PRO A 40 -12.42 15.25 4.10
CA PRO A 40 -13.08 16.02 5.17
C PRO A 40 -12.56 15.65 6.57
N GLN A 41 -12.17 14.40 6.77
CA GLN A 41 -11.45 13.90 7.93
C GLN A 41 -10.05 13.52 7.52
N SER A 42 -9.10 13.80 8.40
CA SER A 42 -7.70 13.36 8.20
C SER A 42 -7.62 11.84 8.30
N GLU A 43 -7.16 11.22 7.23
CA GLU A 43 -6.91 9.78 7.17
C GLU A 43 -5.45 9.55 6.78
N PRO A 44 -4.75 8.62 7.45
CA PRO A 44 -3.38 8.28 7.09
C PRO A 44 -3.35 7.55 5.75
N LEU A 45 -2.25 7.70 5.02
CA LEU A 45 -2.01 7.04 3.74
C LEU A 45 -2.04 5.51 3.87
N PHE A 46 -1.54 4.99 5.01
CA PHE A 46 -1.50 3.56 5.30
C PHE A 46 -1.77 3.25 6.77
N ASP A 47 -2.39 2.09 7.02
CA ASP A 47 -2.46 1.45 8.33
C ASP A 47 -1.16 0.69 8.58
N VAL A 48 -0.42 1.07 9.61
CA VAL A 48 0.91 0.54 9.89
C VAL A 48 0.88 -0.43 11.06
N ILE A 49 1.29 -1.67 10.80
CA ILE A 49 1.52 -2.71 11.81
C ILE A 49 3.02 -2.85 12.00
N GLN A 50 3.53 -2.56 13.20
CA GLN A 50 4.96 -2.76 13.50
C GLN A 50 5.16 -4.06 14.28
N ILE A 51 6.19 -4.82 13.87
CA ILE A 51 6.67 -5.99 14.59
C ILE A 51 8.20 -6.01 14.61
N THR A 52 8.77 -6.76 15.54
CA THR A 52 10.23 -6.99 15.58
C THR A 52 10.64 -8.12 14.62
N ALA A 53 11.92 -8.17 14.25
CA ALA A 53 12.46 -9.27 13.44
C ALA A 53 12.27 -10.65 14.11
N ALA A 54 12.30 -10.71 15.44
CA ALA A 54 12.05 -11.95 16.20
C ALA A 54 10.61 -12.45 16.08
N SER A 55 9.65 -11.54 15.87
CA SER A 55 8.23 -11.84 15.69
C SER A 55 7.87 -12.13 14.22
N PHE A 56 8.78 -11.91 13.28
CA PHE A 56 8.54 -12.09 11.86
C PHE A 56 8.61 -13.58 11.48
N ASP A 57 7.52 -14.29 11.70
CA ASP A 57 7.36 -15.72 11.46
C ASP A 57 6.70 -16.04 10.11
N SER A 58 6.32 -17.30 9.93
CA SER A 58 5.69 -17.78 8.70
C SER A 58 4.34 -17.13 8.39
N PHE A 59 3.59 -16.66 9.39
CA PHE A 59 2.30 -15.99 9.22
C PHE A 59 2.49 -14.62 8.56
N TYR A 60 3.41 -13.81 9.09
CA TYR A 60 3.66 -12.47 8.60
C TYR A 60 4.35 -12.42 7.22
N LYS A 61 5.04 -13.50 6.83
CA LYS A 61 5.69 -13.59 5.51
C LYS A 61 4.74 -13.45 4.33
N PHE A 62 3.45 -13.72 4.52
CA PHE A 62 2.45 -13.59 3.46
C PHE A 62 1.78 -12.23 3.41
N HIS A 63 2.18 -11.28 4.28
CA HIS A 63 1.61 -9.94 4.27
C HIS A 63 1.84 -9.24 2.92
N ARG A 64 0.83 -8.53 2.45
CA ARG A 64 0.78 -7.92 1.10
C ARG A 64 1.86 -6.89 0.82
N SER A 65 2.20 -6.08 1.83
CA SER A 65 3.19 -5.01 1.74
C SER A 65 4.06 -5.03 2.99
N ILE A 66 5.37 -5.20 2.80
CA ILE A 66 6.32 -5.32 3.91
C ILE A 66 7.41 -4.27 3.74
N VAL A 67 7.70 -3.53 4.81
CA VAL A 67 8.92 -2.73 4.94
C VAL A 67 9.80 -3.41 5.98
N MET A 68 10.97 -3.88 5.57
CA MET A 68 11.89 -4.61 6.43
C MET A 68 13.18 -3.84 6.60
N THR A 69 13.59 -3.64 7.85
CA THR A 69 14.86 -2.98 8.18
C THR A 69 15.88 -3.97 8.73
N SER A 70 17.13 -3.75 8.41
CA SER A 70 18.27 -4.51 8.94
C SER A 70 19.41 -3.57 9.26
N ILE A 71 19.90 -3.61 10.51
CA ILE A 71 21.02 -2.80 10.96
C ILE A 71 22.14 -3.73 11.43
N ASP A 72 23.28 -3.66 10.78
CA ASP A 72 24.50 -4.38 11.14
C ASP A 72 25.71 -3.59 10.60
N SER A 73 26.75 -3.43 11.42
CA SER A 73 27.95 -2.64 11.09
C SER A 73 28.68 -3.09 9.81
N ASN A 74 28.41 -4.31 9.35
CA ASN A 74 28.99 -4.85 8.11
C ASN A 74 28.12 -4.58 6.88
N LEU A 75 26.95 -3.98 7.03
CA LEU A 75 26.05 -3.66 5.92
C LEU A 75 26.41 -2.33 5.29
N GLU A 76 26.29 -2.27 3.97
CA GLU A 76 26.31 -1.01 3.22
C GLU A 76 24.89 -0.42 3.14
N PRO A 77 24.72 0.91 3.22
CA PRO A 77 23.41 1.55 3.06
C PRO A 77 22.77 1.19 1.73
N ARG A 78 21.59 0.58 1.76
CA ARG A 78 20.92 0.10 0.56
C ARG A 78 19.41 0.02 0.72
N VAL A 79 18.69 0.46 -0.31
CA VAL A 79 17.25 0.22 -0.49
C VAL A 79 17.05 -0.78 -1.61
N ARG A 80 16.24 -1.82 -1.37
CA ARG A 80 15.83 -2.79 -2.37
C ARG A 80 14.32 -2.86 -2.43
N PHE A 81 13.79 -2.81 -3.64
CA PHE A 81 12.38 -3.04 -3.94
C PHE A 81 12.22 -4.43 -4.53
N ARG A 82 11.37 -5.24 -3.93
CA ARG A 82 11.18 -6.64 -4.30
C ARG A 82 9.71 -6.97 -4.44
N GLU A 83 9.42 -7.94 -5.28
CA GLU A 83 8.08 -8.44 -5.54
C GLU A 83 8.01 -9.95 -5.36
N ASN A 84 6.86 -10.43 -4.89
CA ASN A 84 6.50 -11.84 -4.89
C ASN A 84 7.57 -12.76 -4.27
N ILE A 85 8.01 -12.47 -3.05
CA ILE A 85 9.05 -13.25 -2.35
C ILE A 85 8.45 -14.51 -1.74
N TRP A 86 7.38 -14.35 -0.97
CA TRP A 86 6.72 -15.46 -0.26
C TRP A 86 5.27 -15.65 -0.66
N ALA A 87 4.62 -14.62 -1.17
CA ALA A 87 3.22 -14.62 -1.62
C ALA A 87 3.06 -13.80 -2.90
N LYS A 88 1.87 -13.87 -3.52
CA LYS A 88 1.59 -13.10 -4.75
C LYS A 88 0.15 -12.54 -4.71
N PRO A 89 -0.03 -11.27 -5.08
CA PRO A 89 0.94 -10.22 -5.44
C PRO A 89 1.49 -9.51 -4.18
N GLN A 90 2.73 -9.72 -3.83
CA GLN A 90 3.41 -9.17 -2.65
C GLN A 90 4.47 -8.16 -3.04
N ILE A 91 4.65 -7.12 -2.23
CA ILE A 91 5.80 -6.21 -2.35
C ILE A 91 6.57 -6.11 -1.05
N MET A 92 7.87 -5.83 -1.16
CA MET A 92 8.75 -5.57 -0.03
C MET A 92 9.72 -4.44 -0.34
N VAL A 93 9.83 -3.51 0.59
CA VAL A 93 10.93 -2.54 0.68
C VAL A 93 11.91 -3.04 1.74
N GLN A 94 13.14 -3.32 1.34
CA GLN A 94 14.21 -3.76 2.24
C GLN A 94 15.20 -2.62 2.42
N LEU A 95 15.41 -2.21 3.68
CA LEU A 95 16.29 -1.12 4.10
C LEU A 95 17.44 -1.71 4.91
N GLU A 96 18.65 -1.62 4.40
CA GLU A 96 19.85 -2.13 5.04
C GLU A 96 20.79 -0.97 5.36
N ALA A 97 21.34 -0.92 6.58
CA ALA A 97 22.26 0.14 6.98
C ALA A 97 23.24 -0.30 8.07
N PRO A 98 24.43 0.32 8.19
CA PRO A 98 25.41 -0.03 9.20
C PRO A 98 25.07 0.51 10.60
N SER A 99 24.16 1.46 10.73
CA SER A 99 23.74 2.08 11.99
C SER A 99 22.36 2.73 11.87
N SER A 100 21.74 3.05 13.02
CA SER A 100 20.46 3.78 13.08
C SER A 100 20.52 5.15 12.39
N SER A 101 21.63 5.88 12.53
CA SER A 101 21.83 7.18 11.87
C SER A 101 21.93 7.02 10.34
N ALA A 102 22.61 5.98 9.88
CA ALA A 102 22.69 5.68 8.45
C ALA A 102 21.33 5.22 7.88
N LEU A 103 20.55 4.46 8.68
CA LEU A 103 19.19 4.08 8.31
C LEU A 103 18.27 5.30 8.18
N HIS A 104 18.30 6.22 9.15
CA HIS A 104 17.56 7.49 9.08
C HIS A 104 17.90 8.27 7.80
N THR A 105 19.19 8.45 7.50
CA THR A 105 19.64 9.14 6.28
C THR A 105 19.15 8.43 5.02
N LEU A 106 19.25 7.09 4.98
CA LEU A 106 18.81 6.27 3.86
C LEU A 106 17.29 6.42 3.61
N ILE A 107 16.47 6.40 4.66
CA ILE A 107 15.02 6.61 4.57
C ILE A 107 14.72 7.98 4.00
N ARG A 108 15.31 9.04 4.56
CA ARG A 108 15.13 10.43 4.13
C ARG A 108 15.48 10.65 2.66
N GLU A 109 16.60 10.10 2.20
CA GLU A 109 17.06 10.24 0.81
C GLU A 109 16.19 9.45 -0.19
N ASN A 110 15.44 8.48 0.27
CA ASN A 110 14.57 7.64 -0.56
C ASN A 110 13.07 7.80 -0.24
N GLU A 111 12.67 8.78 0.55
CA GLU A 111 11.31 9.02 1.01
C GLU A 111 10.29 8.92 -0.12
N ALA A 112 10.36 9.81 -1.11
CA ALA A 112 9.43 9.85 -2.23
C ALA A 112 9.40 8.54 -3.03
N ARG A 113 10.53 7.85 -3.14
CA ARG A 113 10.64 6.58 -3.86
C ARG A 113 9.97 5.44 -3.11
N ILE A 114 10.16 5.37 -1.79
CA ILE A 114 9.53 4.38 -0.91
C ILE A 114 8.02 4.56 -0.96
N GLN A 115 7.54 5.78 -0.72
CA GLN A 115 6.12 6.11 -0.71
C GLN A 115 5.46 5.82 -2.06
N SER A 116 6.03 6.33 -3.17
CA SER A 116 5.50 6.10 -4.51
C SER A 116 5.39 4.61 -4.86
N PHE A 117 6.39 3.80 -4.49
CA PHE A 117 6.37 2.37 -4.71
C PHE A 117 5.21 1.69 -3.97
N LEU A 118 5.04 1.99 -2.68
CA LEU A 118 3.98 1.40 -1.85
C LEU A 118 2.59 1.82 -2.33
N VAL A 119 2.40 3.12 -2.61
CA VAL A 119 1.13 3.67 -3.10
C VAL A 119 0.75 3.09 -4.46
N GLN A 120 1.69 3.03 -5.40
CA GLN A 120 1.40 2.53 -6.73
C GLN A 120 0.94 1.08 -6.71
N TYR A 121 1.65 0.22 -5.98
CA TYR A 121 1.27 -1.18 -5.88
C TYR A 121 -0.06 -1.41 -5.16
N ASP A 122 -0.38 -0.62 -4.16
CA ASP A 122 -1.68 -0.75 -3.48
C ASP A 122 -2.83 -0.32 -4.39
N ARG A 123 -2.65 0.77 -5.14
CA ARG A 123 -3.60 1.22 -6.17
C ARG A 123 -3.77 0.20 -7.30
N ASP A 124 -2.68 -0.39 -7.78
CA ASP A 124 -2.73 -1.39 -8.85
C ASP A 124 -3.49 -2.65 -8.41
N ARG A 125 -3.29 -3.11 -7.18
CA ARG A 125 -4.04 -4.23 -6.59
C ARG A 125 -5.53 -3.91 -6.43
N LEU A 126 -5.85 -2.71 -5.96
CA LEU A 126 -7.23 -2.25 -5.83
C LEU A 126 -7.91 -2.15 -7.20
N MET A 127 -7.22 -1.58 -8.18
CA MET A 127 -7.70 -1.49 -9.56
C MET A 127 -7.93 -2.88 -10.16
N ALA A 128 -7.02 -3.83 -9.97
CA ALA A 128 -7.18 -5.20 -10.44
C ALA A 128 -8.44 -5.85 -9.84
N THR A 129 -8.69 -5.65 -8.54
CA THR A 129 -9.88 -6.15 -7.85
C THR A 129 -11.16 -5.56 -8.45
N TYR A 130 -11.19 -4.25 -8.74
CA TYR A 130 -12.35 -3.60 -9.35
C TYR A 130 -12.58 -4.04 -10.79
N LEU A 131 -11.52 -4.22 -11.57
CA LEU A 131 -11.62 -4.71 -12.94
C LEU A 131 -12.16 -6.14 -13.01
N ASP A 132 -11.76 -7.00 -12.08
CA ASP A 132 -12.24 -8.39 -11.98
C ASP A 132 -13.71 -8.46 -11.54
N SER A 133 -14.13 -7.59 -10.64
CA SER A 133 -15.48 -7.57 -10.06
C SER A 133 -16.45 -6.63 -10.78
N LYS A 134 -16.03 -5.93 -11.83
CA LYS A 134 -16.84 -4.94 -12.54
C LYS A 134 -18.17 -5.49 -13.06
N ASP A 135 -19.20 -4.64 -13.01
CA ASP A 135 -20.49 -4.89 -13.66
C ASP A 135 -20.42 -4.52 -15.15
N PRO A 136 -20.56 -5.50 -16.06
CA PRO A 136 -20.47 -5.24 -17.50
C PRO A 136 -21.66 -4.44 -18.05
N ALA A 137 -22.85 -4.53 -17.40
CA ALA A 137 -24.03 -3.80 -17.84
C ALA A 137 -23.89 -2.31 -17.52
N ILE A 138 -23.49 -1.97 -16.28
CA ILE A 138 -23.23 -0.57 -15.87
C ILE A 138 -22.11 0.02 -16.73
N GLN A 139 -21.00 -0.72 -16.94
CA GLN A 139 -19.91 -0.24 -17.78
C GLN A 139 -20.35 0.07 -19.21
N LYS A 140 -21.17 -0.81 -19.81
CA LYS A 140 -21.69 -0.62 -21.16
C LYS A 140 -22.55 0.66 -21.25
N GLU A 141 -23.44 0.85 -20.29
CA GLU A 141 -24.32 2.01 -20.25
C GLU A 141 -23.54 3.31 -20.10
N LEU A 142 -22.61 3.40 -19.14
CA LEU A 142 -21.77 4.58 -18.95
C LEU A 142 -20.89 4.87 -20.18
N SER A 143 -20.39 3.83 -20.85
CA SER A 143 -19.58 4.02 -22.06
C SER A 143 -20.43 4.53 -23.23
N ALA A 144 -21.71 4.13 -23.34
CA ALA A 144 -22.60 4.57 -24.40
C ALA A 144 -23.00 6.03 -24.26
N HIS A 145 -23.32 6.49 -23.05
CA HIS A 145 -23.76 7.87 -22.78
C HIS A 145 -22.62 8.87 -22.59
N HIS A 146 -21.54 8.47 -21.93
CA HIS A 146 -20.47 9.39 -21.50
C HIS A 146 -19.10 9.14 -22.15
N GLN A 147 -18.95 8.11 -22.98
CA GLN A 147 -17.68 7.71 -23.61
C GLN A 147 -16.55 7.48 -22.58
N VAL A 148 -16.90 7.10 -21.34
CA VAL A 148 -15.96 6.80 -20.27
C VAL A 148 -15.95 5.30 -19.95
N ARG A 149 -14.81 4.82 -19.46
CA ARG A 149 -14.67 3.44 -18.95
C ARG A 149 -14.39 3.50 -17.46
N LEU A 150 -15.41 3.16 -16.67
CA LEU A 150 -15.29 3.07 -15.22
C LEU A 150 -15.48 1.61 -14.79
N ALA A 151 -14.60 1.13 -13.92
CA ALA A 151 -14.74 -0.19 -13.30
C ALA A 151 -15.65 -0.06 -12.07
N ILE A 152 -16.94 -0.12 -12.27
CA ILE A 152 -17.92 -0.15 -11.18
C ILE A 152 -18.08 -1.61 -10.73
N PRO A 153 -17.79 -1.95 -9.46
CA PRO A 153 -17.92 -3.32 -8.96
C PRO A 153 -19.39 -3.79 -8.99
N ARG A 154 -19.57 -5.10 -9.05
CA ARG A 154 -20.92 -5.70 -8.84
C ARG A 154 -21.43 -5.37 -7.45
N GLY A 155 -22.74 -5.15 -7.34
CA GLY A 155 -23.38 -4.72 -6.10
C GLY A 155 -23.66 -3.23 -6.05
N TYR A 156 -23.17 -2.47 -7.01
CA TYR A 156 -23.63 -1.11 -7.25
C TYR A 156 -24.87 -1.10 -8.15
N ASN A 157 -25.74 -0.14 -7.94
CA ASN A 157 -26.94 0.12 -8.75
C ASN A 157 -26.72 1.32 -9.64
N LEU A 158 -27.12 1.22 -10.89
CA LEU A 158 -27.23 2.36 -11.79
C LEU A 158 -28.62 2.97 -11.59
N ASP A 159 -28.73 4.00 -10.75
CA ASP A 159 -30.00 4.61 -10.37
C ASP A 159 -30.60 5.42 -11.52
N PHE A 160 -29.72 6.03 -12.29
CA PHE A 160 -30.09 6.92 -13.35
C PHE A 160 -28.96 7.05 -14.40
N SER A 161 -29.34 7.08 -15.69
CA SER A 161 -28.39 7.31 -16.79
C SER A 161 -29.06 8.12 -17.90
N LYS A 162 -28.47 9.28 -18.22
CA LYS A 162 -28.79 10.15 -19.38
C LYS A 162 -27.51 10.76 -19.92
N ASP A 163 -27.60 11.36 -21.10
CA ASP A 163 -26.44 11.96 -21.78
C ASP A 163 -25.72 13.05 -20.97
N GLU A 164 -26.44 13.75 -20.08
CA GLU A 164 -25.87 14.82 -19.26
C GLU A 164 -25.18 14.29 -17.97
N TYR A 165 -25.73 13.26 -17.35
CA TYR A 165 -25.16 12.65 -16.13
C TYR A 165 -25.69 11.25 -15.86
N SER A 166 -24.94 10.49 -15.09
CA SER A 166 -25.35 9.20 -14.52
C SER A 166 -25.10 9.17 -13.02
N SER A 167 -25.95 8.46 -12.29
CA SER A 167 -25.84 8.26 -10.84
C SER A 167 -25.70 6.77 -10.55
N VAL A 168 -24.70 6.45 -9.75
CA VAL A 168 -24.40 5.09 -9.29
C VAL A 168 -24.34 5.10 -7.76
N SER A 169 -25.07 4.19 -7.13
CA SER A 169 -25.10 4.05 -5.67
C SER A 169 -24.79 2.62 -5.21
N ILE A 170 -24.48 2.48 -3.92
CA ILE A 170 -24.41 1.20 -3.23
C ILE A 170 -25.32 1.31 -2.00
N GLU A 171 -26.17 0.32 -1.80
CA GLU A 171 -26.95 0.20 -0.58
C GLU A 171 -26.05 -0.34 0.54
N ALA A 172 -25.99 0.38 1.67
CA ALA A 172 -25.19 0.04 2.84
C ALA A 172 -25.97 -0.90 3.78
#